data_caa87f7b47514b07dbdbb97e714c01e4
#
_entry.id   caa87f7b47514b07dbdbb97e714c01e4
#
_cell.length_a   1.000
_cell.length_b   1.000
_cell.length_c   1.000
_cell.angle_alpha   90.00
_cell.angle_beta   90.00
_cell.angle_gamma   90.00
#
_symmetry.space_group_name_H-M   'P 1'
#
loop_
_entity.id
_entity.type
_entity.pdbx_description
1 polymer ?
#
loop_
_entity_poly.entity_id
_entity_poly.type
_entity_poly.pdbx_seq_one_letter_code
_entity_poly.pdbx_strand_id
1 'polypeptide(L)'
;FNYLKDKFFVNDKKIVFVPLQVESDTVIKYFTYKPFDWSGFLDIINDTAFKLRQTHIFLVKKHPLSLKIAKSKYKNLNFISNKTNIIDAISLCDVVVTLNSGVGLYAMIMNKPCINCANAFYNFQGLNFQAHNSDELLRFLVSDLKIDY
;
A
#
# COMPACT_ATOMS: atom_id res chain seq x y z
N PHE A 1 -6.57 13.45 -11.54
CA PHE A 1 -6.15 13.98 -10.23
C PHE A 1 -7.35 14.48 -9.43
N ASN A 2 -8.11 15.46 -9.96
CA ASN A 2 -9.27 16.03 -9.27
C ASN A 2 -10.33 14.97 -8.90
N TYR A 3 -10.62 14.01 -9.80
CA TYR A 3 -11.59 12.94 -9.52
C TYR A 3 -11.28 12.12 -8.27
N LEU A 4 -10.00 11.83 -8.01
CA LEU A 4 -9.60 11.11 -6.79
C LEU A 4 -9.76 12.00 -5.57
N LYS A 5 -9.39 13.28 -5.68
CA LYS A 5 -9.59 14.26 -4.60
C LYS A 5 -11.07 14.37 -4.23
N ASP A 6 -11.92 14.64 -5.20
CA ASP A 6 -13.35 14.87 -4.95
C ASP A 6 -14.05 13.63 -4.38
N LYS A 7 -13.58 12.43 -4.73
CA LYS A 7 -14.16 11.17 -4.27
C LYS A 7 -13.69 10.73 -2.90
N PHE A 8 -12.43 10.98 -2.54
CA PHE A 8 -11.79 10.39 -1.35
C PHE A 8 -11.33 11.41 -0.31
N PHE A 9 -11.30 12.70 -0.63
CA PHE A 9 -10.97 13.77 0.29
C PHE A 9 -12.16 14.18 1.18
N VAL A 10 -12.97 13.20 1.58
CA VAL A 10 -14.09 13.44 2.50
C VAL A 10 -13.65 13.02 3.89
N ASN A 11 -13.56 14.00 4.81
CA ASN A 11 -13.34 13.81 6.24
C ASN A 11 -11.91 13.42 6.65
N ASP A 12 -11.02 14.31 6.97
CA ASP A 12 -9.76 14.17 7.78
C ASP A 12 -9.11 12.77 7.92
N LYS A 13 -9.46 11.82 7.01
CA LYS A 13 -8.93 10.46 7.01
C LYS A 13 -7.60 10.40 6.27
N LYS A 14 -6.64 9.70 6.87
CA LYS A 14 -5.39 9.38 6.20
C LYS A 14 -5.63 8.45 5.00
N ILE A 15 -4.97 8.72 3.89
CA ILE A 15 -5.05 7.92 2.67
C ILE A 15 -3.85 6.97 2.60
N VAL A 16 -4.12 5.68 2.62
CA VAL A 16 -3.14 4.61 2.42
C VAL A 16 -3.22 4.15 0.96
N PHE A 17 -2.13 4.30 0.22
CA PHE A 17 -2.06 3.81 -1.16
C PHE A 17 -1.37 2.45 -1.22
N VAL A 18 -2.03 1.48 -1.86
CA VAL A 18 -1.56 0.09 -1.99
C VAL A 18 -1.43 -0.28 -3.47
N PRO A 19 -0.24 -0.09 -4.07
CA PRO A 19 0.05 -0.56 -5.42
C PRO A 19 0.30 -2.06 -5.41
N LEU A 20 -0.56 -2.83 -6.09
CA LEU A 20 -0.39 -4.27 -6.23
C LEU A 20 0.55 -4.60 -7.40
N GLN A 21 1.34 -5.64 -7.22
CA GLN A 21 2.24 -6.21 -8.22
C GLN A 21 1.57 -7.33 -9.01
N VAL A 22 2.29 -7.94 -9.93
CA VAL A 22 1.87 -9.17 -10.60
C VAL A 22 2.22 -10.35 -9.71
N GLU A 23 1.26 -11.19 -9.39
CA GLU A 23 1.42 -12.34 -8.49
C GLU A 23 2.45 -13.36 -8.98
N SER A 24 2.66 -13.43 -10.29
CA SER A 24 3.66 -14.31 -10.91
C SER A 24 5.06 -13.70 -11.01
N ASP A 25 5.24 -12.45 -10.57
CA ASP A 25 6.53 -11.78 -10.61
C ASP A 25 7.57 -12.53 -9.76
N THR A 26 8.81 -12.55 -10.23
CA THR A 26 9.94 -13.16 -9.56
C THR A 26 10.18 -12.58 -8.17
N VAL A 27 10.06 -11.25 -8.02
CA VAL A 27 10.19 -10.60 -6.70
C VAL A 27 9.12 -11.04 -5.72
N ILE A 28 7.90 -11.33 -6.17
CA ILE A 28 6.85 -11.89 -5.32
C ILE A 28 7.21 -13.33 -4.93
N LYS A 29 7.63 -14.16 -5.89
CA LYS A 29 7.89 -15.58 -5.63
C LYS A 29 9.04 -15.84 -4.68
N TYR A 30 10.11 -15.04 -4.75
CA TYR A 30 11.35 -15.33 -4.04
C TYR A 30 11.65 -14.40 -2.85
N PHE A 31 11.01 -13.23 -2.78
CA PHE A 31 11.32 -12.22 -1.78
C PHE A 31 10.14 -11.87 -0.87
N THR A 32 9.03 -12.64 -0.96
CA THR A 32 7.94 -12.57 0.00
C THR A 32 7.97 -13.77 0.96
N TYR A 33 7.36 -13.63 2.11
CA TYR A 33 7.31 -14.64 3.16
C TYR A 33 6.01 -14.53 3.96
N LYS A 34 5.61 -15.60 4.63
CA LYS A 34 4.44 -15.59 5.51
C LYS A 34 4.65 -14.63 6.69
N PRO A 35 3.62 -13.87 7.08
CA PRO A 35 2.26 -13.88 6.55
C PRO A 35 2.06 -12.99 5.31
N PHE A 36 3.11 -12.30 4.83
CA PHE A 36 3.10 -11.39 3.70
C PHE A 36 3.50 -12.09 2.38
N ASP A 37 2.98 -13.29 2.10
CA ASP A 37 2.90 -13.80 0.74
C ASP A 37 1.76 -13.07 -0.01
N TRP A 38 1.60 -13.30 -1.30
CA TRP A 38 0.64 -12.56 -2.12
C TRP A 38 -0.79 -12.57 -1.57
N SER A 39 -1.31 -13.74 -1.21
CA SER A 39 -2.69 -13.85 -0.70
C SER A 39 -2.83 -13.32 0.73
N GLY A 40 -1.85 -13.61 1.59
CA GLY A 40 -1.82 -13.13 2.96
C GLY A 40 -1.73 -11.61 3.04
N PHE A 41 -0.95 -10.99 2.15
CA PHE A 41 -0.87 -9.53 2.07
C PHE A 41 -2.25 -8.90 1.82
N LEU A 42 -3.00 -9.40 0.82
CA LEU A 42 -4.33 -8.87 0.51
C LEU A 42 -5.31 -9.06 1.67
N ASP A 43 -5.29 -10.21 2.32
CA ASP A 43 -6.15 -10.50 3.47
C ASP A 43 -5.81 -9.57 4.65
N ILE A 44 -4.52 -9.40 4.97
CA ILE A 44 -4.06 -8.50 6.04
C ILE A 44 -4.41 -7.04 5.74
N ILE A 45 -4.20 -6.57 4.51
CA ILE A 45 -4.55 -5.20 4.12
C ILE A 45 -6.06 -4.96 4.26
N ASN A 46 -6.90 -5.92 3.85
CA ASN A 46 -8.35 -5.80 4.00
C ASN A 46 -8.78 -5.75 5.46
N ASP A 47 -8.21 -6.59 6.31
CA ASP A 47 -8.51 -6.62 7.75
C ASP A 47 -8.02 -5.34 8.45
N THR A 48 -6.83 -4.86 8.06
CA THR A 48 -6.28 -3.60 8.57
C THR A 48 -7.16 -2.42 8.15
N ALA A 49 -7.63 -2.40 6.90
CA ALA A 49 -8.56 -1.38 6.41
C ALA A 49 -9.89 -1.40 7.19
N PHE A 50 -10.39 -2.57 7.55
CA PHE A 50 -11.57 -2.68 8.41
C PHE A 50 -11.32 -2.13 9.82
N LYS A 51 -10.19 -2.47 10.44
CA LYS A 51 -9.81 -1.97 11.78
C LYS A 51 -9.69 -0.45 11.79
N LEU A 52 -9.11 0.14 10.73
CA LEU A 52 -8.82 1.56 10.61
C LEU A 52 -9.90 2.36 9.84
N ARG A 53 -11.06 1.79 9.53
CA ARG A 53 -12.11 2.39 8.67
C ARG A 53 -12.63 3.75 9.12
N GLN A 54 -12.48 4.09 10.40
CA GLN A 54 -12.88 5.40 10.92
C GLN A 54 -11.86 6.51 10.62
N THR A 55 -10.59 6.15 10.52
CA THR A 55 -9.45 7.09 10.43
C THR A 55 -8.67 7.01 9.12
N HIS A 56 -8.83 5.93 8.35
CA HIS A 56 -8.06 5.69 7.13
C HIS A 56 -8.94 5.25 5.96
N ILE A 57 -8.47 5.57 4.75
CA ILE A 57 -9.03 5.10 3.47
C ILE A 57 -7.92 4.35 2.73
N PHE A 58 -8.19 3.10 2.34
CA PHE A 58 -7.24 2.28 1.58
C PHE A 58 -7.58 2.32 0.10
N LEU A 59 -6.70 2.93 -0.70
CA LEU A 59 -6.79 2.99 -2.17
C LEU A 59 -5.89 1.92 -2.77
N VAL A 60 -6.49 0.96 -3.45
CA VAL A 60 -5.76 -0.17 -4.05
C VAL A 60 -5.74 -0.03 -5.56
N LYS A 61 -4.55 -0.03 -6.14
CA LYS A 61 -4.35 -0.04 -7.58
C LYS A 61 -3.80 -1.39 -8.03
N LYS A 62 -4.58 -2.10 -8.86
CA LYS A 62 -4.12 -3.33 -9.51
C LYS A 62 -3.01 -3.05 -10.52
N HIS A 63 -2.09 -3.98 -10.67
CA HIS A 63 -1.23 -4.00 -11.84
C HIS A 63 -2.05 -4.35 -13.09
N PRO A 64 -1.83 -3.71 -14.25
CA PRO A 64 -2.58 -3.99 -15.48
C PRO A 64 -2.55 -5.48 -15.91
N LEU A 65 -1.43 -6.16 -15.66
CA LEU A 65 -1.20 -7.57 -16.01
C LEU A 65 -1.62 -8.56 -14.92
N SER A 66 -2.10 -8.10 -13.76
CA SER A 66 -2.56 -8.99 -12.69
C SER A 66 -3.79 -9.80 -13.07
N LEU A 67 -3.93 -11.00 -12.50
CA LEU A 67 -5.14 -11.80 -12.57
C LEU A 67 -6.34 -11.05 -11.98
N LYS A 68 -7.55 -11.54 -12.26
CA LYS A 68 -8.76 -10.97 -11.69
C LYS A 68 -8.79 -11.17 -10.18
N ILE A 69 -8.85 -10.08 -9.43
CA ILE A 69 -9.05 -10.11 -7.98
C ILE A 69 -10.57 -10.12 -7.74
N ALA A 70 -11.02 -11.04 -6.91
CA ALA A 70 -12.42 -11.10 -6.45
C ALA A 70 -12.67 -9.91 -5.48
N LYS A 71 -13.01 -8.76 -6.03
CA LYS A 71 -13.21 -7.50 -5.24
C LYS A 71 -14.27 -7.68 -4.15
N SER A 72 -15.26 -8.57 -4.36
CA SER A 72 -16.28 -8.89 -3.38
C SER A 72 -15.73 -9.50 -2.09
N LYS A 73 -14.56 -10.15 -2.14
CA LYS A 73 -13.86 -10.67 -0.96
C LYS A 73 -13.24 -9.53 -0.13
N TYR A 74 -12.84 -8.43 -0.78
CA TYR A 74 -12.06 -7.35 -0.18
C TYR A 74 -12.88 -6.07 -0.05
N LYS A 75 -13.97 -6.13 0.71
CA LYS A 75 -14.99 -5.07 0.82
C LYS A 75 -14.50 -3.77 1.47
N ASN A 76 -13.41 -3.85 2.25
CA ASN A 76 -12.85 -2.68 2.95
C ASN A 76 -11.83 -1.93 2.10
N LEU A 77 -11.54 -2.40 0.88
CA LEU A 77 -10.56 -1.81 -0.03
C LEU A 77 -11.25 -1.04 -1.15
N ASN A 78 -10.75 0.16 -1.43
CA ASN A 78 -11.23 0.98 -2.55
C ASN A 78 -10.35 0.75 -3.77
N PHE A 79 -10.79 -0.08 -4.70
CA PHE A 79 -10.07 -0.32 -5.95
C PHE A 79 -10.23 0.85 -6.89
N ILE A 80 -9.12 1.54 -7.19
CA ILE A 80 -9.07 2.64 -8.15
C ILE A 80 -8.84 2.14 -9.57
N SER A 81 -9.09 3.01 -10.56
CA SER A 81 -8.90 2.69 -11.98
C SER A 81 -7.45 2.34 -12.31
N ASN A 82 -7.25 1.33 -13.16
CA ASN A 82 -5.92 0.99 -13.69
C ASN A 82 -5.32 2.12 -14.57
N LYS A 83 -6.17 3.02 -15.07
CA LYS A 83 -5.75 4.20 -15.83
C LYS A 83 -5.23 5.33 -14.94
N THR A 84 -5.43 5.27 -13.62
CA THR A 84 -4.90 6.26 -12.68
C THR A 84 -3.39 6.30 -12.79
N ASN A 85 -2.82 7.50 -12.96
CA ASN A 85 -1.37 7.67 -12.94
C ASN A 85 -0.83 7.34 -11.54
N ILE A 86 0.29 6.63 -11.48
CA ILE A 86 0.89 6.20 -10.22
C ILE A 86 1.39 7.39 -9.39
N ILE A 87 1.94 8.38 -10.05
CA ILE A 87 2.45 9.61 -9.40
C ILE A 87 1.31 10.40 -8.77
N ASP A 88 0.16 10.50 -9.46
CA ASP A 88 -1.03 11.16 -8.90
C ASP A 88 -1.53 10.44 -7.65
N ALA A 89 -1.54 9.10 -7.68
CA ALA A 89 -1.96 8.31 -6.53
C ALA A 89 -1.01 8.48 -5.32
N ILE A 90 0.31 8.51 -5.57
CA ILE A 90 1.32 8.77 -4.54
C ILE A 90 1.19 10.20 -3.99
N SER A 91 0.99 11.19 -4.87
CA SER A 91 0.83 12.59 -4.44
C SER A 91 -0.33 12.77 -3.47
N LEU A 92 -1.42 12.02 -3.67
CA LEU A 92 -2.64 12.10 -2.86
C LEU A 92 -2.56 11.36 -1.54
N CYS A 93 -1.72 10.33 -1.43
CA CYS A 93 -1.68 9.50 -0.23
C CYS A 93 -0.82 10.13 0.88
N ASP A 94 -1.07 9.70 2.11
CA ASP A 94 -0.25 10.01 3.28
C ASP A 94 0.84 8.96 3.48
N VAL A 95 0.59 7.73 3.05
CA VAL A 95 1.55 6.61 3.16
C VAL A 95 1.32 5.61 2.03
N VAL A 96 2.42 5.02 1.53
CA VAL A 96 2.39 3.90 0.58
C VAL A 96 2.65 2.61 1.34
N VAL A 97 1.83 1.59 1.11
CA VAL A 97 2.04 0.23 1.64
C VAL A 97 2.15 -0.74 0.49
N THR A 98 3.24 -1.49 0.43
CA THR A 98 3.49 -2.47 -0.64
C THR A 98 4.18 -3.72 -0.11
N LEU A 99 4.15 -4.82 -0.86
CA LEU A 99 5.02 -5.96 -0.55
C LEU A 99 6.49 -5.56 -0.71
N ASN A 100 6.93 -5.40 -1.96
CA ASN A 100 8.30 -5.02 -2.32
C ASN A 100 8.34 -4.36 -3.71
N SER A 101 7.28 -3.64 -4.07
CA SER A 101 7.14 -2.99 -5.38
C SER A 101 8.13 -1.85 -5.55
N GLY A 102 8.68 -1.71 -6.76
CA GLY A 102 9.44 -0.51 -7.15
C GLY A 102 8.69 0.82 -6.99
N VAL A 103 7.36 0.79 -6.83
CA VAL A 103 6.55 1.98 -6.52
C VAL A 103 6.96 2.60 -5.18
N GLY A 104 7.50 1.81 -4.25
CA GLY A 104 8.05 2.33 -2.99
C GLY A 104 9.21 3.31 -3.19
N LEU A 105 10.04 3.12 -4.23
CA LEU A 105 11.09 4.10 -4.58
C LEU A 105 10.49 5.43 -5.01
N TYR A 106 9.42 5.41 -5.82
CA TYR A 106 8.74 6.66 -6.22
C TYR A 106 8.14 7.36 -5.01
N ALA A 107 7.59 6.61 -4.05
CA ALA A 107 7.09 7.18 -2.80
C ALA A 107 8.20 7.91 -2.04
N MET A 108 9.36 7.29 -1.88
CA MET A 108 10.53 7.88 -1.21
C MET A 108 11.01 9.15 -1.94
N ILE A 109 11.15 9.11 -3.27
CA ILE A 109 11.54 10.28 -4.09
C ILE A 109 10.53 11.44 -3.91
N MET A 110 9.26 11.12 -3.66
CA MET A 110 8.19 12.10 -3.46
C MET A 110 7.98 12.46 -1.97
N ASN A 111 8.91 12.12 -1.11
CA ASN A 111 8.86 12.37 0.33
C ASN A 111 7.59 11.81 0.99
N LYS A 112 7.13 10.64 0.54
CA LYS A 112 6.01 9.93 1.15
C LYS A 112 6.51 8.73 1.93
N PRO A 113 6.09 8.54 3.18
CA PRO A 113 6.40 7.33 3.93
C PRO A 113 6.02 6.09 3.14
N CYS A 114 6.93 5.10 3.13
CA CYS A 114 6.71 3.82 2.50
C CYS A 114 6.89 2.69 3.51
N ILE A 115 5.89 1.82 3.62
CA ILE A 115 5.95 0.59 4.43
C ILE A 115 6.03 -0.59 3.48
N ASN A 116 7.15 -1.31 3.52
CA ASN A 116 7.34 -2.57 2.80
C ASN A 116 6.96 -3.74 3.71
N CYS A 117 6.16 -4.67 3.21
CA CYS A 117 5.74 -5.87 3.95
C CYS A 117 6.56 -7.11 3.58
N ALA A 118 7.52 -6.98 2.67
CA ALA A 118 8.43 -8.03 2.25
C ALA A 118 9.83 -7.45 1.97
N ASN A 119 10.77 -8.31 1.56
CA ASN A 119 12.12 -7.86 1.27
C ASN A 119 12.15 -7.05 -0.03
N ALA A 120 12.49 -5.78 0.08
CA ALA A 120 12.74 -4.89 -1.05
C ALA A 120 14.22 -4.50 -1.06
N PHE A 121 14.82 -4.39 -2.26
CA PHE A 121 16.23 -4.02 -2.40
C PHE A 121 16.54 -2.60 -1.90
N TYR A 122 15.51 -1.78 -1.71
CA TYR A 122 15.58 -0.42 -1.20
C TYR A 122 15.11 -0.29 0.26
N ASN A 123 15.10 -1.40 1.04
CA ASN A 123 14.84 -1.33 2.48
C ASN A 123 16.06 -0.77 3.19
N PHE A 124 16.00 0.51 3.57
CA PHE A 124 17.04 1.20 4.33
C PHE A 124 16.45 1.83 5.58
N GLN A 125 17.09 1.59 6.71
CA GLN A 125 16.71 2.18 7.99
C GLN A 125 16.74 3.73 7.90
N GLY A 126 15.67 4.37 8.37
CA GLY A 126 15.50 5.81 8.32
C GLY A 126 14.81 6.33 7.05
N LEU A 127 14.91 5.63 5.91
CA LEU A 127 14.32 6.05 4.65
C LEU A 127 12.94 5.43 4.38
N ASN A 128 12.70 4.23 4.89
CA ASN A 128 11.41 3.55 4.82
C ASN A 128 11.20 2.64 6.03
N PHE A 129 10.05 1.99 6.06
CA PHE A 129 9.65 1.12 7.16
C PHE A 129 9.45 -0.29 6.62
N GLN A 130 9.79 -1.29 7.42
CA GLN A 130 9.53 -2.70 7.09
C GLN A 130 8.63 -3.31 8.15
N ALA A 131 7.45 -3.78 7.74
CA ALA A 131 6.54 -4.53 8.60
C ALA A 131 6.71 -6.03 8.35
N HIS A 132 6.91 -6.80 9.42
CA HIS A 132 7.08 -8.25 9.35
C HIS A 132 5.80 -9.03 9.66
N ASN A 133 4.79 -8.35 10.20
CA ASN A 133 3.49 -8.92 10.56
C ASN A 133 2.39 -7.84 10.57
N SER A 134 1.15 -8.29 10.75
CA SER A 134 -0.03 -7.41 10.75
C SER A 134 -0.01 -6.38 11.88
N ASP A 135 0.55 -6.72 13.03
CA ASP A 135 0.57 -5.82 14.20
C ASP A 135 1.58 -4.70 13.99
N GLU A 136 2.74 -5.00 13.39
CA GLU A 136 3.72 -3.98 13.00
C GLU A 136 3.15 -3.05 11.93
N LEU A 137 2.48 -3.60 10.91
CA LEU A 137 1.82 -2.79 9.89
C LEU A 137 0.79 -1.85 10.52
N LEU A 138 -0.07 -2.36 11.39
CA LEU A 138 -1.08 -1.57 12.09
C LEU A 138 -0.42 -0.46 12.92
N ARG A 139 0.61 -0.79 13.68
CA ARG A 139 1.36 0.16 14.52
C ARG A 139 1.97 1.28 13.69
N PHE A 140 2.59 0.98 12.54
CA PHE A 140 3.12 2.01 11.65
C PHE A 140 2.01 2.91 11.11
N LEU A 141 0.89 2.37 10.67
CA LEU A 141 -0.21 3.16 10.10
C LEU A 141 -0.86 4.12 11.09
N VAL A 142 -0.90 3.78 12.38
CA VAL A 142 -1.47 4.67 13.41
C VAL A 142 -0.45 5.67 13.98
N SER A 143 0.85 5.45 13.73
CA SER A 143 1.90 6.35 14.19
C SER A 143 2.11 7.54 13.24
N ASP A 144 2.85 8.55 13.71
CA ASP A 144 3.33 9.64 12.88
C ASP A 144 4.68 9.23 12.28
N LEU A 145 4.64 8.74 11.04
CA LEU A 145 5.82 8.25 10.34
C LEU A 145 6.70 9.41 9.92
N LYS A 146 7.88 9.52 10.52
CA LYS A 146 8.90 10.49 10.12
C LYS A 146 9.98 9.81 9.30
N ILE A 147 10.37 10.45 8.22
CA ILE A 147 11.46 10.03 7.33
C ILE A 147 12.65 10.93 7.65
N ASP A 148 13.79 10.32 7.96
CA ASP A 148 15.05 11.03 8.20
C ASP A 148 15.86 11.03 6.89
N TYR A 149 15.97 12.17 6.24
CA TYR A 149 16.81 12.38 5.06
C TYR A 149 18.15 12.99 5.44
#